data_6ef09ce8522ef57bf19e7047b9b07f9e
#
_entry.id   6ef09ce8522ef57bf19e7047b9b07f9e
#
_cell.length_a   1.000
_cell.length_b   1.000
_cell.length_c   1.000
_cell.angle_alpha   90.00
_cell.angle_beta   90.00
_cell.angle_gamma   90.00
#
_symmetry.space_group_name_H-M   'P 1'
#
loop_
_entity.id
_entity.type
_entity.pdbx_description
1 polymer ?
#
loop_
_entity_poly.entity_id
_entity_poly.type
_entity_poly.pdbx_seq_one_letter_code
_entity_poly.pdbx_strand_id
1 'polypeptide(L)'
;VHTLRLVTWNIHKGIGTDRAYRLDRIIQVLRELDGDVVCLQEVDVGVARSALEHQGERIAAELGYRHTAIGLNVRVRGGAYGNATLSKHPLADVRNVDLTVPPKKRRGGLVTRVVAGPPEGWLVANVHLGLLHVERAIQARRLFDHLFEGTRPGQPLVVAGDWNEWRNRLVKTVMKERGLHVARTDPHGPHGAKTWPSRLPLWALDKILYSLPAKCHHVACILDDVTRRASDHLPLVVELRAPLQPPA
;
A
#
# COMPACT_ATOMS: atom_id res chain seq x y z
N VAL A 1 -6.48 14.65 -18.36
CA VAL A 1 -6.36 13.37 -17.62
C VAL A 1 -5.00 13.32 -16.97
N HIS A 2 -4.93 12.97 -15.69
CA HIS A 2 -3.71 12.71 -14.96
C HIS A 2 -3.56 11.21 -14.73
N THR A 3 -2.36 10.69 -14.95
CA THR A 3 -2.02 9.29 -14.65
C THR A 3 -1.22 9.24 -13.37
N LEU A 4 -1.61 8.40 -12.42
CA LEU A 4 -0.89 8.09 -11.20
C LEU A 4 -0.39 6.65 -11.29
N ARG A 5 0.93 6.45 -11.28
CA ARG A 5 1.57 5.15 -11.16
C ARG A 5 1.85 4.86 -9.70
N LEU A 6 1.13 3.91 -9.12
CA LEU A 6 1.24 3.55 -7.71
C LEU A 6 1.77 2.13 -7.56
N VAL A 7 2.73 1.96 -6.66
CA VAL A 7 3.28 0.66 -6.25
C VAL A 7 2.87 0.37 -4.82
N THR A 8 2.45 -0.87 -4.52
CA THR A 8 2.33 -1.34 -3.14
C THR A 8 3.11 -2.62 -2.92
N TRP A 9 3.81 -2.71 -1.79
CA TRP A 9 4.63 -3.86 -1.46
C TRP A 9 4.83 -4.03 0.05
N ASN A 10 4.49 -5.19 0.58
CA ASN A 10 4.96 -5.62 1.90
C ASN A 10 6.41 -6.08 1.75
N ILE A 11 7.36 -5.31 2.27
CA ILE A 11 8.81 -5.55 2.09
C ILE A 11 9.41 -6.48 3.15
N HIS A 12 8.58 -7.03 4.04
CA HIS A 12 9.02 -7.95 5.09
C HIS A 12 10.30 -7.47 5.81
N LYS A 13 10.35 -6.17 6.13
CA LYS A 13 11.49 -5.55 6.86
C LYS A 13 12.83 -5.62 6.09
N GLY A 14 12.78 -5.78 4.76
CA GLY A 14 13.97 -6.01 3.93
C GLY A 14 14.63 -7.37 4.14
N ILE A 15 13.95 -8.30 4.82
CA ILE A 15 14.42 -9.67 5.03
C ILE A 15 13.83 -10.57 3.94
N GLY A 16 14.70 -11.05 3.08
CA GLY A 16 14.31 -11.89 1.96
C GLY A 16 13.87 -13.29 2.34
N THR A 17 13.39 -14.06 1.35
CA THR A 17 13.00 -15.47 1.51
C THR A 17 14.19 -16.39 1.82
N ASP A 18 15.42 -15.90 1.66
CA ASP A 18 16.68 -16.50 2.09
C ASP A 18 17.06 -16.13 3.53
N ARG A 19 16.18 -15.42 4.25
CA ARG A 19 16.37 -14.91 5.62
C ARG A 19 17.51 -13.89 5.77
N ALA A 20 18.04 -13.37 4.67
CA ALA A 20 19.06 -12.34 4.69
C ALA A 20 18.42 -10.95 4.63
N TYR A 21 18.90 -10.02 5.47
CA TYR A 21 18.57 -8.61 5.35
C TYR A 21 19.28 -8.01 4.13
N ARG A 22 18.52 -7.55 3.14
CA ARG A 22 19.03 -7.02 1.87
C ARG A 22 18.07 -5.95 1.32
N LEU A 23 18.10 -4.76 1.93
CA LEU A 23 17.25 -3.65 1.48
C LEU A 23 17.56 -3.23 0.04
N ASP A 24 18.79 -3.43 -0.41
CA ASP A 24 19.21 -3.11 -1.77
C ASP A 24 18.39 -3.83 -2.86
N ARG A 25 17.92 -5.05 -2.59
CA ARG A 25 17.02 -5.78 -3.49
C ARG A 25 15.67 -5.07 -3.64
N ILE A 26 15.14 -4.56 -2.53
CA ILE A 26 13.88 -3.78 -2.53
C ILE A 26 14.08 -2.51 -3.35
N ILE A 27 15.18 -1.78 -3.10
CA ILE A 27 15.52 -0.55 -3.80
C ILE A 27 15.70 -0.79 -5.30
N GLN A 28 16.38 -1.87 -5.71
CA GLN A 28 16.53 -2.25 -7.10
C GLN A 28 15.17 -2.41 -7.80
N VAL A 29 14.28 -3.22 -7.22
CA VAL A 29 12.94 -3.46 -7.79
C VAL A 29 12.13 -2.17 -7.86
N LEU A 30 12.12 -1.37 -6.80
CA LEU A 30 11.38 -0.10 -6.80
C LEU A 30 11.91 0.90 -7.81
N ARG A 31 13.23 0.90 -8.10
CA ARG A 31 13.84 1.74 -9.15
C ARG A 31 13.31 1.36 -10.54
N GLU A 32 13.19 0.07 -10.82
CA GLU A 32 12.66 -0.42 -12.10
C GLU A 32 11.15 -0.15 -12.24
N LEU A 33 10.41 -0.20 -11.13
CA LEU A 33 8.98 0.08 -11.13
C LEU A 33 8.65 1.57 -11.29
N ASP A 34 9.54 2.44 -10.88
CA ASP A 34 9.45 3.91 -11.03
C ASP A 34 8.07 4.51 -10.67
N GLY A 35 7.51 4.11 -9.54
CA GLY A 35 6.21 4.59 -9.08
C GLY A 35 6.21 6.09 -8.78
N ASP A 36 5.10 6.79 -9.04
CA ASP A 36 4.90 8.16 -8.57
C ASP A 36 4.63 8.18 -7.07
N VAL A 37 3.93 7.13 -6.60
CA VAL A 37 3.64 6.87 -5.18
C VAL A 37 3.97 5.40 -4.87
N VAL A 38 4.67 5.18 -3.76
CA VAL A 38 5.04 3.85 -3.28
C VAL A 38 4.50 3.64 -1.86
N CYS A 39 3.64 2.65 -1.68
CA CYS A 39 3.04 2.24 -0.41
C CYS A 39 3.73 0.98 0.10
N LEU A 40 4.58 1.12 1.11
CA LEU A 40 5.34 0.02 1.71
C LEU A 40 4.74 -0.39 3.05
N GLN A 41 4.72 -1.69 3.32
CA GLN A 41 4.33 -2.26 4.61
C GLN A 41 5.51 -2.99 5.23
N GLU A 42 5.46 -3.17 6.55
CA GLU A 42 6.53 -3.77 7.35
C GLU A 42 7.87 -3.05 7.24
N VAL A 43 7.86 -1.73 7.27
CA VAL A 43 9.04 -0.88 7.18
C VAL A 43 9.62 -0.64 8.59
N ASP A 44 10.85 -1.06 8.83
CA ASP A 44 11.56 -0.89 10.10
C ASP A 44 12.20 0.50 10.23
N VAL A 45 12.23 1.00 11.48
CA VAL A 45 12.95 2.22 11.88
C VAL A 45 13.73 1.94 13.16
N GLY A 46 15.06 1.98 13.09
CA GLY A 46 15.97 1.82 14.22
C GLY A 46 15.98 0.43 14.84
N VAL A 47 15.59 -0.61 14.10
CA VAL A 47 15.51 -1.99 14.62
C VAL A 47 16.78 -2.78 14.29
N ALA A 48 17.31 -3.52 15.28
CA ALA A 48 18.58 -4.26 15.13
C ALA A 48 18.57 -5.29 13.99
N ARG A 49 17.44 -5.98 13.74
CA ARG A 49 17.32 -6.97 12.64
C ARG A 49 17.48 -6.35 11.25
N SER A 50 17.31 -5.06 11.13
CA SER A 50 17.44 -4.27 9.90
C SER A 50 18.60 -3.26 10.01
N ALA A 51 19.69 -3.65 10.70
CA ALA A 51 20.92 -2.86 10.87
C ALA A 51 20.68 -1.45 11.45
N LEU A 52 19.65 -1.25 12.26
CA LEU A 52 19.24 0.03 12.85
C LEU A 52 18.87 1.10 11.81
N GLU A 53 18.63 0.71 10.57
CA GLU A 53 18.30 1.63 9.49
C GLU A 53 16.90 2.23 9.64
N HIS A 54 16.71 3.40 9.05
CA HIS A 54 15.42 4.02 8.77
C HIS A 54 15.04 3.68 7.32
N GLN A 55 14.47 2.49 7.11
CA GLN A 55 14.30 1.90 5.78
C GLN A 55 13.53 2.82 4.82
N GLY A 56 12.42 3.43 5.26
CA GLY A 56 11.63 4.33 4.42
C GLY A 56 12.43 5.54 3.93
N GLU A 57 13.22 6.16 4.81
CA GLU A 57 14.07 7.31 4.48
C GLU A 57 15.23 6.90 3.56
N ARG A 58 15.87 5.75 3.82
CA ARG A 58 16.94 5.23 2.96
C ARG A 58 16.44 4.95 1.54
N ILE A 59 15.30 4.25 1.40
CA ILE A 59 14.68 3.99 0.10
C ILE A 59 14.36 5.30 -0.61
N ALA A 60 13.78 6.27 0.09
CA ALA A 60 13.44 7.57 -0.47
C ALA A 60 14.67 8.31 -0.99
N ALA A 61 15.73 8.36 -0.20
CA ALA A 61 16.98 9.04 -0.57
C ALA A 61 17.64 8.39 -1.81
N GLU A 62 17.74 7.07 -1.84
CA GLU A 62 18.39 6.35 -2.96
C GLU A 62 17.58 6.38 -4.27
N LEU A 63 16.26 6.55 -4.19
CA LEU A 63 15.36 6.61 -5.35
C LEU A 63 14.91 8.03 -5.71
N GLY A 64 15.34 9.03 -4.93
CA GLY A 64 15.02 10.44 -5.20
C GLY A 64 13.58 10.85 -4.88
N TYR A 65 12.88 10.10 -4.01
CA TYR A 65 11.57 10.53 -3.51
C TYR A 65 11.74 11.70 -2.54
N ARG A 66 11.16 12.84 -2.90
CA ARG A 66 11.29 14.08 -2.11
C ARG A 66 10.30 14.17 -0.95
N HIS A 67 9.26 13.36 -0.96
CA HIS A 67 8.20 13.39 0.03
C HIS A 67 7.97 12.01 0.62
N THR A 68 8.06 11.91 1.95
CA THR A 68 7.95 10.66 2.69
C THR A 68 7.04 10.84 3.88
N ALA A 69 6.12 9.91 4.08
CA ALA A 69 5.31 9.79 5.28
C ALA A 69 5.53 8.40 5.90
N ILE A 70 5.70 8.34 7.22
CA ILE A 70 5.93 7.09 7.96
C ILE A 70 4.92 6.99 9.09
N GLY A 71 4.17 5.89 9.13
CA GLY A 71 3.21 5.54 10.17
C GLY A 71 3.71 4.34 10.97
N LEU A 72 4.33 4.58 12.13
CA LEU A 72 4.83 3.52 13.01
C LEU A 72 3.71 2.98 13.89
N ASN A 73 3.47 1.68 13.81
CA ASN A 73 2.35 1.04 14.48
C ASN A 73 2.81 0.09 15.61
N VAL A 74 3.93 -0.60 15.43
CA VAL A 74 4.42 -1.61 16.37
C VAL A 74 5.77 -1.20 16.92
N ARG A 75 5.83 -1.01 18.23
CA ARG A 75 7.11 -0.81 18.95
C ARG A 75 7.77 -2.15 19.20
N VAL A 76 9.09 -2.19 19.02
CA VAL A 76 9.97 -3.32 19.31
C VAL A 76 11.19 -2.82 20.06
N ARG A 77 12.01 -3.73 20.62
CA ARG A 77 13.23 -3.30 21.32
C ARG A 77 14.14 -2.49 20.38
N GLY A 78 14.42 -1.26 20.77
CA GLY A 78 15.31 -0.34 20.06
C GLY A 78 14.66 0.48 18.94
N GLY A 79 13.42 0.18 18.53
CA GLY A 79 12.79 0.90 17.42
C GLY A 79 11.32 0.59 17.24
N ALA A 80 10.85 0.73 16.01
CA ALA A 80 9.47 0.44 15.66
C ALA A 80 9.35 0.03 14.18
N TYR A 81 8.18 -0.44 13.76
CA TYR A 81 7.88 -0.65 12.35
C TYR A 81 6.42 -0.35 12.01
N GLY A 82 6.17 -0.14 10.75
CA GLY A 82 4.84 0.20 10.26
C GLY A 82 4.76 0.33 8.75
N ASN A 83 4.06 1.34 8.28
CA ASN A 83 3.88 1.63 6.87
C ASN A 83 4.68 2.89 6.48
N ALA A 84 5.16 2.94 5.23
CA ALA A 84 5.76 4.13 4.65
C ALA A 84 5.13 4.43 3.29
N THR A 85 4.82 5.69 3.03
CA THR A 85 4.38 6.18 1.73
C THR A 85 5.42 7.14 1.20
N LEU A 86 6.02 6.81 0.06
CA LEU A 86 7.00 7.63 -0.64
C LEU A 86 6.34 8.25 -1.87
N SER A 87 6.67 9.49 -2.21
CA SER A 87 6.03 10.19 -3.32
C SER A 87 7.01 11.11 -4.05
N LYS A 88 6.91 11.17 -5.39
CA LYS A 88 7.52 12.18 -6.23
C LYS A 88 6.82 13.54 -6.07
N HIS A 89 5.54 13.53 -5.65
CA HIS A 89 4.68 14.69 -5.48
C HIS A 89 4.54 15.07 -4.00
N PRO A 90 4.23 16.33 -3.68
CA PRO A 90 3.99 16.75 -2.30
C PRO A 90 2.92 15.90 -1.61
N LEU A 91 3.16 15.56 -0.34
CA LEU A 91 2.21 14.90 0.53
C LEU A 91 1.62 15.90 1.52
N ALA A 92 0.30 15.91 1.65
CA ALA A 92 -0.44 16.72 2.61
C ALA A 92 -1.41 15.83 3.41
N ASP A 93 -1.98 16.41 4.47
CA ASP A 93 -3.00 15.78 5.31
C ASP A 93 -2.58 14.38 5.82
N VAL A 94 -1.29 14.26 6.19
CA VAL A 94 -0.70 12.98 6.64
C VAL A 94 -1.29 12.58 7.98
N ARG A 95 -1.91 11.38 8.04
CA ARG A 95 -2.49 10.82 9.26
C ARG A 95 -2.22 9.32 9.35
N ASN A 96 -1.80 8.84 10.52
CA ASN A 96 -1.68 7.42 10.80
C ASN A 96 -2.87 6.98 11.66
N VAL A 97 -3.90 6.47 11.02
CA VAL A 97 -5.16 6.04 11.66
C VAL A 97 -4.92 4.76 12.46
N ASP A 98 -5.20 4.76 13.76
CA ASP A 98 -5.08 3.56 14.59
C ASP A 98 -6.19 2.55 14.26
N LEU A 99 -5.79 1.43 13.67
CA LEU A 99 -6.67 0.31 13.32
C LEU A 99 -6.56 -0.85 14.33
N THR A 100 -5.89 -0.65 15.46
CA THR A 100 -5.65 -1.71 16.44
C THR A 100 -6.95 -2.25 17.03
N VAL A 101 -7.11 -3.56 17.04
CA VAL A 101 -8.20 -4.28 17.68
C VAL A 101 -7.61 -5.12 18.84
N PRO A 102 -7.68 -4.65 20.10
CA PRO A 102 -7.14 -5.39 21.23
C PRO A 102 -7.76 -6.80 21.36
N PRO A 103 -7.02 -7.81 21.84
CA PRO A 103 -5.60 -7.82 22.22
C PRO A 103 -4.65 -8.11 21.03
N LYS A 104 -5.09 -7.88 19.80
CA LYS A 104 -4.32 -8.20 18.59
C LYS A 104 -3.14 -7.23 18.39
N LYS A 105 -2.25 -7.62 17.48
CA LYS A 105 -1.10 -6.82 17.09
C LYS A 105 -1.55 -5.44 16.59
N ARG A 106 -0.81 -4.41 16.96
CA ARG A 106 -1.11 -3.05 16.49
C ARG A 106 -1.07 -2.95 14.98
N ARG A 107 -2.02 -2.24 14.41
CA ARG A 107 -2.16 -1.96 12.98
C ARG A 107 -2.52 -0.50 12.77
N GLY A 108 -2.14 0.04 11.60
CA GLY A 108 -2.50 1.40 11.21
C GLY A 108 -2.75 1.50 9.72
N GLY A 109 -3.53 2.51 9.36
CA GLY A 109 -3.70 2.98 7.99
C GLY A 109 -3.01 4.33 7.83
N LEU A 110 -1.95 4.40 7.04
CA LEU A 110 -1.25 5.64 6.75
C LEU A 110 -1.98 6.34 5.60
N VAL A 111 -2.70 7.41 5.93
CA VAL A 111 -3.50 8.20 4.99
C VAL A 111 -2.72 9.44 4.60
N THR A 112 -2.63 9.71 3.31
CA THR A 112 -1.94 10.88 2.75
C THR A 112 -2.73 11.44 1.58
N ARG A 113 -2.72 12.75 1.40
CA ARG A 113 -3.17 13.40 0.18
C ARG A 113 -1.97 13.69 -0.72
N VAL A 114 -1.93 13.06 -1.88
CA VAL A 114 -0.92 13.31 -2.92
C VAL A 114 -1.37 14.53 -3.73
N VAL A 115 -0.59 15.61 -3.68
CA VAL A 115 -0.93 16.89 -4.32
C VAL A 115 -0.46 16.84 -5.77
N ALA A 116 -1.24 16.17 -6.60
CA ALA A 116 -0.98 16.04 -8.05
C ALA A 116 -2.27 15.70 -8.80
N GLY A 117 -2.38 16.12 -10.04
CA GLY A 117 -3.45 15.73 -10.95
C GLY A 117 -4.78 16.41 -10.67
N PRO A 118 -5.82 15.69 -10.22
CA PRO A 118 -7.13 16.28 -9.90
C PRO A 118 -7.04 17.46 -8.95
N PRO A 119 -7.96 18.42 -8.97
CA PRO A 119 -7.86 19.65 -8.16
C PRO A 119 -7.66 19.37 -6.67
N GLU A 120 -8.32 18.33 -6.16
CA GLU A 120 -8.20 17.93 -4.75
C GLU A 120 -7.06 16.93 -4.49
N GLY A 121 -6.27 16.58 -5.52
CA GLY A 121 -5.25 15.54 -5.46
C GLY A 121 -5.85 14.15 -5.31
N TRP A 122 -5.01 13.17 -4.94
CA TRP A 122 -5.40 11.79 -4.69
C TRP A 122 -5.37 11.52 -3.18
N LEU A 123 -6.45 11.01 -2.62
CA LEU A 123 -6.43 10.49 -1.25
C LEU A 123 -5.91 9.05 -1.29
N VAL A 124 -4.77 8.79 -0.65
CA VAL A 124 -4.10 7.48 -0.65
C VAL A 124 -4.02 6.94 0.77
N ALA A 125 -4.53 5.73 0.98
CA ALA A 125 -4.39 4.98 2.22
C ALA A 125 -3.50 3.76 2.00
N ASN A 126 -2.40 3.69 2.74
CA ASN A 126 -1.48 2.57 2.78
C ASN A 126 -1.79 1.72 4.01
N VAL A 127 -2.22 0.47 3.81
CA VAL A 127 -2.75 -0.39 4.86
C VAL A 127 -1.97 -1.69 5.03
N HIS A 128 -1.89 -2.18 6.28
CA HIS A 128 -1.52 -3.55 6.59
C HIS A 128 -2.49 -4.08 7.64
N LEU A 129 -3.49 -4.85 7.21
CA LEU A 129 -4.57 -5.34 8.06
C LEU A 129 -4.16 -6.59 8.87
N GLY A 130 -4.99 -6.94 9.83
CA GLY A 130 -4.79 -8.10 10.68
C GLY A 130 -5.10 -9.44 10.01
N LEU A 131 -4.79 -10.54 10.70
CA LEU A 131 -4.90 -11.89 10.14
C LEU A 131 -6.31 -12.49 10.26
N LEU A 132 -7.11 -12.06 11.24
CA LEU A 132 -8.44 -12.61 11.47
C LEU A 132 -9.50 -11.85 10.68
N HIS A 133 -10.50 -12.56 10.17
CA HIS A 133 -11.56 -11.94 9.37
C HIS A 133 -12.34 -10.85 10.15
N VAL A 134 -12.73 -11.14 11.41
CA VAL A 134 -13.44 -10.19 12.25
C VAL A 134 -12.57 -8.95 12.54
N GLU A 135 -11.29 -9.17 12.84
CA GLU A 135 -10.32 -8.08 13.05
C GLU A 135 -10.26 -7.17 11.82
N ARG A 136 -10.10 -7.74 10.62
CA ARG A 136 -10.05 -6.98 9.37
C ARG A 136 -11.35 -6.22 9.08
N ALA A 137 -12.50 -6.81 9.40
CA ALA A 137 -13.79 -6.14 9.20
C ALA A 137 -13.91 -4.87 10.07
N ILE A 138 -13.50 -4.95 11.34
CA ILE A 138 -13.46 -3.80 12.25
C ILE A 138 -12.45 -2.75 11.75
N GLN A 139 -11.26 -3.19 11.35
CA GLN A 139 -10.20 -2.33 10.84
C GLN A 139 -10.62 -1.60 9.56
N ALA A 140 -11.21 -2.31 8.61
CA ALA A 140 -11.72 -1.73 7.37
C ALA A 140 -12.82 -0.70 7.64
N ARG A 141 -13.79 -1.02 8.51
CA ARG A 141 -14.84 -0.07 8.90
C ARG A 141 -14.24 1.23 9.45
N ARG A 142 -13.35 1.15 10.45
CA ARG A 142 -12.69 2.32 11.04
C ARG A 142 -11.92 3.15 10.01
N LEU A 143 -11.18 2.46 9.12
CA LEU A 143 -10.44 3.13 8.05
C LEU A 143 -11.38 3.89 7.13
N PHE A 144 -12.43 3.22 6.63
CA PHE A 144 -13.35 3.84 5.67
C PHE A 144 -14.19 4.94 6.28
N ASP A 145 -14.63 4.82 7.53
CA ASP A 145 -15.33 5.89 8.24
C ASP A 145 -14.43 7.14 8.29
N HIS A 146 -13.14 6.97 8.65
CA HIS A 146 -12.17 8.06 8.65
C HIS A 146 -11.90 8.65 7.25
N LEU A 147 -11.78 7.80 6.22
CA LEU A 147 -11.52 8.24 4.84
C LEU A 147 -12.71 9.06 4.29
N PHE A 148 -13.95 8.60 4.50
CA PHE A 148 -15.12 9.26 3.97
C PHE A 148 -15.47 10.57 4.69
N GLU A 149 -15.10 10.72 5.96
CA GLU A 149 -15.15 12.01 6.66
C GLU A 149 -14.20 13.05 6.07
N GLY A 150 -13.06 12.62 5.51
CA GLY A 150 -12.02 13.49 4.96
C GLY A 150 -12.01 13.61 3.44
N THR A 151 -12.86 12.86 2.71
CA THR A 151 -12.87 12.87 1.24
C THR A 151 -13.65 14.07 0.72
N ARG A 152 -13.08 14.77 -0.27
CA ARG A 152 -13.72 15.91 -0.94
C ARG A 152 -14.50 15.45 -2.18
N PRO A 153 -15.56 16.19 -2.60
CA PRO A 153 -16.30 15.83 -3.80
C PRO A 153 -15.37 15.70 -5.02
N GLY A 154 -15.52 14.61 -5.78
CA GLY A 154 -14.70 14.36 -6.97
C GLY A 154 -13.24 13.95 -6.71
N GLN A 155 -12.80 13.86 -5.45
CA GLN A 155 -11.47 13.41 -5.11
C GLN A 155 -11.35 11.89 -5.27
N PRO A 156 -10.43 11.38 -6.11
CA PRO A 156 -10.19 9.95 -6.21
C PRO A 156 -9.52 9.41 -4.95
N LEU A 157 -10.05 8.31 -4.45
CA LEU A 157 -9.51 7.55 -3.31
C LEU A 157 -8.79 6.30 -3.82
N VAL A 158 -7.64 6.00 -3.22
CA VAL A 158 -6.89 4.74 -3.43
C VAL A 158 -6.59 4.12 -2.07
N VAL A 159 -6.91 2.83 -1.90
CA VAL A 159 -6.53 2.05 -0.72
C VAL A 159 -5.65 0.90 -1.18
N ALA A 160 -4.36 0.97 -0.87
CA ALA A 160 -3.36 0.02 -1.30
C ALA A 160 -2.66 -0.63 -0.10
N GLY A 161 -2.26 -1.89 -0.23
CA GLY A 161 -1.52 -2.56 0.82
C GLY A 161 -1.82 -4.04 0.98
N ASP A 162 -1.30 -4.57 2.09
CA ASP A 162 -1.53 -5.95 2.53
C ASP A 162 -2.85 -6.04 3.33
N TRP A 163 -3.85 -6.60 2.66
CA TRP A 163 -5.18 -6.80 3.25
C TRP A 163 -5.28 -8.08 4.07
N ASN A 164 -4.29 -8.98 3.98
CA ASN A 164 -4.32 -10.30 4.61
C ASN A 164 -5.62 -11.09 4.33
N GLU A 165 -6.24 -10.84 3.19
CA GLU A 165 -7.58 -11.32 2.85
C GLU A 165 -7.53 -12.48 1.82
N TRP A 166 -7.61 -13.69 2.31
CA TRP A 166 -7.50 -14.94 1.53
C TRP A 166 -8.71 -15.24 0.63
N ARG A 167 -9.92 -14.85 1.07
CA ARG A 167 -11.20 -15.24 0.43
C ARG A 167 -11.92 -14.10 -0.26
N ASN A 168 -11.39 -12.89 -0.19
CA ASN A 168 -11.95 -11.66 -0.76
C ASN A 168 -13.40 -11.33 -0.33
N ARG A 169 -13.87 -11.85 0.81
CA ARG A 169 -15.20 -11.55 1.34
C ARG A 169 -15.32 -10.10 1.79
N LEU A 170 -14.34 -9.64 2.57
CA LEU A 170 -14.27 -8.27 3.05
C LEU A 170 -14.17 -7.28 1.87
N VAL A 171 -13.30 -7.57 0.90
CA VAL A 171 -13.11 -6.72 -0.28
C VAL A 171 -14.42 -6.61 -1.09
N LYS A 172 -15.15 -7.70 -1.29
CA LYS A 172 -16.45 -7.68 -1.97
C LYS A 172 -17.48 -6.82 -1.22
N THR A 173 -17.52 -6.92 0.11
CA THR A 173 -18.38 -6.11 0.98
C THR A 173 -18.03 -4.63 0.84
N VAL A 174 -16.76 -4.27 1.00
CA VAL A 174 -16.26 -2.91 0.88
C VAL A 174 -16.54 -2.31 -0.50
N MET A 175 -16.30 -3.08 -1.57
CA MET A 175 -16.61 -2.64 -2.94
C MET A 175 -18.09 -2.27 -3.10
N LYS A 176 -19.00 -3.13 -2.62
CA LYS A 176 -20.44 -2.91 -2.72
C LYS A 176 -20.91 -1.73 -1.85
N GLU A 177 -20.46 -1.66 -0.60
CA GLU A 177 -20.95 -0.67 0.36
C GLU A 177 -20.34 0.73 0.15
N ARG A 178 -19.13 0.80 -0.39
CA ARG A 178 -18.36 2.04 -0.50
C ARG A 178 -18.12 2.49 -1.94
N GLY A 179 -18.70 1.82 -2.92
CA GLY A 179 -18.56 2.17 -4.35
C GLY A 179 -17.11 2.09 -4.86
N LEU A 180 -16.30 1.17 -4.31
CA LEU A 180 -14.92 1.00 -4.69
C LEU A 180 -14.74 -0.10 -5.74
N HIS A 181 -13.69 0.02 -6.52
CA HIS A 181 -13.28 -0.94 -7.54
C HIS A 181 -11.93 -1.54 -7.17
N VAL A 182 -11.72 -2.83 -7.43
CA VAL A 182 -10.39 -3.47 -7.31
C VAL A 182 -9.63 -3.33 -8.62
N ALA A 183 -8.39 -2.89 -8.55
CA ALA A 183 -7.49 -2.95 -9.69
C ALA A 183 -7.17 -4.42 -10.01
N ARG A 184 -7.46 -4.86 -11.25
CA ARG A 184 -7.35 -6.26 -11.70
C ARG A 184 -6.64 -6.35 -13.04
N THR A 185 -5.84 -7.38 -13.22
CA THR A 185 -5.25 -7.74 -14.51
C THR A 185 -6.30 -8.29 -15.48
N ASP A 186 -7.31 -8.99 -14.94
CA ASP A 186 -8.45 -9.53 -15.68
C ASP A 186 -9.74 -8.98 -15.06
N PRO A 187 -10.55 -8.21 -15.80
CA PRO A 187 -11.83 -7.69 -15.32
C PRO A 187 -12.80 -8.78 -14.87
N HIS A 188 -12.69 -9.96 -15.43
CA HIS A 188 -13.54 -11.13 -15.13
C HIS A 188 -12.86 -12.10 -14.15
N GLY A 189 -11.58 -11.90 -13.85
CA GLY A 189 -10.80 -12.71 -12.94
C GLY A 189 -11.29 -12.57 -11.49
N PRO A 190 -11.25 -13.65 -10.71
CA PRO A 190 -11.95 -13.67 -9.44
C PRO A 190 -11.38 -12.73 -8.38
N HIS A 191 -10.08 -12.37 -8.35
CA HIS A 191 -9.56 -11.90 -7.07
C HIS A 191 -8.32 -11.02 -7.07
N GLY A 192 -7.89 -10.45 -8.19
CA GLY A 192 -6.62 -9.70 -8.26
C GLY A 192 -5.40 -10.62 -8.45
N ALA A 193 -4.23 -10.01 -8.53
CA ALA A 193 -2.99 -10.73 -8.76
C ALA A 193 -2.54 -11.48 -7.50
N LYS A 194 -2.05 -12.70 -7.67
CA LYS A 194 -1.51 -13.52 -6.59
C LYS A 194 -0.15 -12.97 -6.19
N THR A 195 0.01 -12.58 -4.92
CA THR A 195 1.22 -11.91 -4.40
C THR A 195 1.96 -12.72 -3.35
N TRP A 196 1.31 -13.71 -2.74
CA TRP A 196 1.87 -14.46 -1.63
C TRP A 196 1.66 -15.97 -1.75
N PRO A 197 2.62 -16.83 -1.30
CA PRO A 197 4.01 -16.48 -1.01
C PRO A 197 4.79 -16.17 -2.30
N SER A 198 5.79 -15.28 -2.26
CA SER A 198 6.48 -14.79 -3.45
C SER A 198 7.14 -15.88 -4.29
N ARG A 199 7.61 -16.97 -3.66
CA ARG A 199 8.24 -18.12 -4.37
C ARG A 199 7.25 -18.93 -5.21
N LEU A 200 6.01 -19.07 -4.72
CA LEU A 200 4.91 -19.77 -5.41
C LEU A 200 3.61 -19.03 -5.11
N PRO A 201 3.27 -18.00 -5.87
CA PRO A 201 2.11 -17.16 -5.57
C PRO A 201 0.79 -17.91 -5.68
N LEU A 202 0.12 -18.10 -4.55
CA LEU A 202 -1.15 -18.82 -4.46
C LEU A 202 -2.31 -17.91 -4.08
N TRP A 203 -2.06 -16.87 -3.27
CA TRP A 203 -3.08 -15.98 -2.72
C TRP A 203 -2.84 -14.52 -3.06
N ALA A 204 -3.93 -13.78 -3.33
CA ALA A 204 -3.94 -12.35 -3.57
C ALA A 204 -4.15 -11.61 -2.23
N LEU A 205 -3.10 -11.51 -1.39
CA LEU A 205 -3.16 -10.83 -0.09
C LEU A 205 -3.06 -9.32 -0.23
N ASP A 206 -2.25 -8.85 -1.17
CA ASP A 206 -2.08 -7.44 -1.47
C ASP A 206 -3.11 -6.99 -2.51
N LYS A 207 -3.69 -5.81 -2.31
CA LYS A 207 -4.73 -5.26 -3.19
C LYS A 207 -4.63 -3.76 -3.30
N ILE A 208 -5.12 -3.27 -4.42
CA ILE A 208 -5.31 -1.84 -4.67
C ILE A 208 -6.79 -1.64 -5.01
N LEU A 209 -7.49 -0.89 -4.16
CA LEU A 209 -8.85 -0.46 -4.38
C LEU A 209 -8.83 1.03 -4.76
N TYR A 210 -9.77 1.44 -5.62
CA TYR A 210 -9.90 2.84 -6.03
C TYR A 210 -11.36 3.23 -6.18
N SER A 211 -11.66 4.55 -6.05
CA SER A 211 -12.98 5.12 -6.30
C SER A 211 -13.03 5.85 -7.65
N LEU A 212 -14.24 6.05 -8.15
CA LEU A 212 -14.48 7.03 -9.20
C LEU A 212 -14.11 8.44 -8.69
N PRO A 213 -13.71 9.37 -9.59
CA PRO A 213 -13.68 9.24 -11.04
C PRO A 213 -12.43 8.54 -11.61
N ALA A 214 -11.57 7.98 -10.77
CA ALA A 214 -10.40 7.23 -11.25
C ALA A 214 -10.81 5.96 -12.01
N LYS A 215 -9.98 5.59 -13.00
CA LYS A 215 -10.12 4.35 -13.76
C LYS A 215 -8.78 3.62 -13.79
N CYS A 216 -8.81 2.31 -13.57
CA CYS A 216 -7.62 1.46 -13.73
C CYS A 216 -7.34 1.28 -15.22
N HIS A 217 -6.13 1.64 -15.62
CA HIS A 217 -5.65 1.49 -17.00
C HIS A 217 -4.73 0.27 -17.14
N HIS A 218 -3.87 0.07 -16.16
CA HIS A 218 -2.95 -1.07 -16.11
C HIS A 218 -2.74 -1.51 -14.68
N VAL A 219 -2.58 -2.81 -14.46
CA VAL A 219 -2.12 -3.38 -13.18
C VAL A 219 -1.25 -4.61 -13.45
N ALA A 220 -0.17 -4.74 -12.73
CA ALA A 220 0.72 -5.90 -12.81
C ALA A 220 1.23 -6.32 -11.43
N CYS A 221 1.41 -7.62 -11.26
CA CYS A 221 2.21 -8.20 -10.19
C CYS A 221 3.57 -8.57 -10.77
N ILE A 222 4.63 -8.10 -10.15
CA ILE A 222 5.99 -8.32 -10.69
C ILE A 222 6.58 -9.58 -10.07
N LEU A 223 6.83 -10.56 -10.93
CA LEU A 223 7.33 -11.88 -10.56
C LEU A 223 8.58 -12.20 -11.37
N ASP A 224 9.73 -12.07 -10.75
CA ASP A 224 11.04 -12.42 -11.27
C ASP A 224 11.94 -13.01 -10.17
N ASP A 225 13.18 -13.32 -10.48
CA ASP A 225 14.11 -13.93 -9.52
C ASP A 225 14.49 -12.99 -8.37
N VAL A 226 14.51 -11.67 -8.61
CA VAL A 226 14.84 -10.68 -7.59
C VAL A 226 13.65 -10.51 -6.63
N THR A 227 12.44 -10.29 -7.16
CA THR A 227 11.23 -10.10 -6.35
C THR A 227 10.91 -11.32 -5.50
N ARG A 228 11.09 -12.55 -6.04
CA ARG A 228 10.92 -13.82 -5.28
C ARG A 228 11.83 -13.93 -4.07
N ARG A 229 13.00 -13.31 -4.12
CA ARG A 229 14.00 -13.34 -3.03
C ARG A 229 13.90 -12.16 -2.10
N ALA A 230 13.47 -11.00 -2.60
CA ALA A 230 13.51 -9.74 -1.88
C ALA A 230 12.54 -9.67 -0.71
N SER A 231 11.35 -10.24 -0.85
CA SER A 231 10.32 -10.33 0.19
C SER A 231 9.52 -11.63 0.05
N ASP A 232 8.73 -12.01 1.05
CA ASP A 232 7.75 -13.09 0.96
C ASP A 232 6.46 -12.67 0.25
N HIS A 233 6.28 -11.37 -0.04
CA HIS A 233 5.26 -10.81 -0.91
C HIS A 233 5.85 -10.31 -2.24
N LEU A 234 5.03 -10.26 -3.28
CA LEU A 234 5.37 -9.66 -4.57
C LEU A 234 4.78 -8.24 -4.67
N PRO A 235 5.49 -7.29 -5.33
CA PRO A 235 4.96 -5.96 -5.54
C PRO A 235 3.82 -5.94 -6.56
N LEU A 236 2.81 -5.10 -6.29
CA LEU A 236 1.78 -4.71 -7.24
C LEU A 236 2.03 -3.30 -7.73
N VAL A 237 1.90 -3.08 -9.02
CA VAL A 237 1.91 -1.77 -9.66
C VAL A 237 0.59 -1.53 -10.37
N VAL A 238 0.06 -0.31 -10.27
CA VAL A 238 -1.15 0.12 -10.97
C VAL A 238 -0.93 1.47 -11.64
N GLU A 239 -1.54 1.67 -12.80
CA GLU A 239 -1.73 2.97 -13.43
C GLU A 239 -3.21 3.34 -13.36
N LEU A 240 -3.50 4.39 -12.57
CA LEU A 240 -4.83 4.96 -12.43
C LEU A 240 -4.88 6.29 -13.20
N ARG A 241 -5.98 6.50 -13.93
CA ARG A 241 -6.25 7.75 -14.64
C ARG A 241 -7.45 8.45 -14.05
N ALA A 242 -7.30 9.74 -13.76
CA ALA A 242 -8.41 10.58 -13.32
C ALA A 242 -8.50 11.87 -14.17
N PRO A 243 -9.71 12.43 -14.35
CA PRO A 243 -9.86 13.71 -15.03
C PRO A 243 -9.20 14.82 -14.19
N LEU A 244 -8.65 15.85 -14.87
CA LEU A 244 -8.09 17.04 -14.23
C LEU A 244 -9.16 18.02 -13.74
N GLN A 245 -10.39 17.85 -14.23
CA GLN A 245 -11.56 18.63 -13.79
C GLN A 245 -12.64 17.64 -13.33
N PRO A 246 -13.45 18.01 -12.33
CA PRO A 246 -14.59 17.18 -11.95
C PRO A 246 -15.50 16.97 -13.18
N PRO A 247 -16.17 15.82 -13.30
CA PRO A 247 -17.23 15.66 -14.31
C PRO A 247 -18.30 16.74 -14.07
N ALA A 248 -18.73 17.35 -15.16
CA ALA A 248 -19.79 18.35 -15.16
C ALA A 248 -21.09 17.78 -14.57
#